data_0c8850f178ec2c3fa797ac03b1dec7c1
#
_entry.id   0c8850f178ec2c3fa797ac03b1dec7c1
#
_cell.length_a   1.000
_cell.length_b   1.000
_cell.length_c   1.000
_cell.angle_alpha   90.00
_cell.angle_beta   90.00
_cell.angle_gamma   90.00
#
_symmetry.space_group_name_H-M   'P 1'
#
loop_
_entity.id
_entity.type
_entity.pdbx_description
1 polymer ?
#
loop_
_entity_poly.entity_id
_entity_poly.type
_entity_poly.pdbx_seq_one_letter_code
_entity_poly.pdbx_strand_id
1 'polypeptide(L)'
;KKKVDPKNTKLSLDKVIEEDEWIILEVNGRKNVYDISNWIPKHPGGPSILRGCEANKHYQNPKLYPDSPTDLFKGNHYHAEAGAWEKYVEKNNDVVILIGYID
;
A
#
# COMPACT_ATOMS: atom_id res chain seq x y z
N LYS A 1 -6.44 -20.08 -19.80
CA LYS A 1 -5.82 -19.86 -18.51
C LYS A 1 -6.47 -18.70 -17.78
N LYS A 2 -6.91 -18.96 -16.55
CA LYS A 2 -7.54 -17.94 -15.75
C LYS A 2 -6.55 -16.89 -15.25
N LYS A 3 -6.92 -15.63 -15.42
CA LYS A 3 -6.25 -14.55 -14.71
C LYS A 3 -6.89 -14.37 -13.34
N VAL A 4 -6.08 -14.17 -12.34
CA VAL A 4 -6.56 -13.79 -11.03
C VAL A 4 -6.96 -12.32 -11.07
N ASP A 5 -8.18 -12.00 -10.66
CA ASP A 5 -8.66 -10.63 -10.59
C ASP A 5 -8.22 -10.05 -9.24
N PRO A 6 -7.27 -9.11 -9.21
CA PRO A 6 -6.79 -8.55 -7.94
C PRO A 6 -7.88 -7.85 -7.14
N LYS A 7 -8.91 -7.33 -7.80
CA LYS A 7 -10.03 -6.69 -7.09
C LYS A 7 -10.84 -7.69 -6.28
N ASN A 8 -10.79 -8.97 -6.65
CA ASN A 8 -11.55 -10.03 -6.00
C ASN A 8 -10.66 -11.05 -5.28
N THR A 9 -9.36 -10.77 -5.16
CA THR A 9 -8.42 -11.64 -4.47
C THR A 9 -8.30 -11.23 -3.01
N LYS A 10 -8.88 -12.04 -2.12
CA LYS A 10 -8.80 -11.79 -0.69
C LYS A 10 -7.49 -12.33 -0.12
N LEU A 11 -6.77 -11.50 0.59
CA LEU A 11 -5.51 -11.86 1.25
C LEU A 11 -5.68 -11.83 2.76
N SER A 12 -4.88 -12.61 3.47
CA SER A 12 -4.88 -12.55 4.93
C SER A 12 -3.99 -11.40 5.40
N LEU A 13 -4.39 -10.74 6.47
CA LEU A 13 -3.60 -9.68 7.06
C LEU A 13 -2.23 -10.17 7.50
N ASP A 14 -2.16 -11.37 8.08
CA ASP A 14 -0.89 -11.94 8.53
C ASP A 14 0.09 -12.11 7.38
N LYS A 15 -0.40 -12.56 6.23
CA LYS A 15 0.44 -12.70 5.04
C LYS A 15 0.94 -11.37 4.54
N VAL A 16 0.06 -10.37 4.51
CA VAL A 16 0.43 -9.03 4.04
C VAL A 16 1.51 -8.42 4.93
N ILE A 17 1.39 -8.59 6.24
CA ILE A 17 2.35 -8.03 7.19
C ILE A 17 3.74 -8.69 7.05
N GLU A 18 3.79 -9.95 6.67
CA GLU A 18 5.05 -10.64 6.44
C GLU A 18 5.82 -10.12 5.22
N GLU A 19 5.12 -9.48 4.29
CA GLU A 19 5.72 -9.01 3.03
C GLU A 19 6.20 -7.57 3.16
N ASP A 20 7.50 -7.37 3.13
CA ASP A 20 8.11 -6.05 3.31
C ASP A 20 7.81 -5.08 2.17
N GLU A 21 7.36 -5.59 1.02
CA GLU A 21 7.14 -4.78 -0.18
C GLU A 21 5.67 -4.64 -0.56
N TRP A 22 4.77 -5.00 0.35
CA TRP A 22 3.33 -4.83 0.16
C TRP A 22 2.81 -3.74 1.11
N ILE A 23 1.91 -2.90 0.62
CA ILE A 23 1.31 -1.84 1.42
C ILE A 23 -0.21 -1.90 1.32
N ILE A 24 -0.87 -1.69 2.45
CA ILE A 24 -2.33 -1.61 2.51
C ILE A 24 -2.73 -0.15 2.37
N LEU A 25 -3.54 0.16 1.35
CA LEU A 25 -4.07 1.50 1.15
C LEU A 25 -5.59 1.42 1.06
N GLU A 26 -6.26 2.28 1.81
CA GLU A 26 -7.73 2.31 1.82
C GLU A 26 -8.23 3.19 0.67
N VAL A 27 -8.94 2.55 -0.23
CA VAL A 27 -9.49 3.20 -1.43
C VAL A 27 -11.01 2.97 -1.44
N ASN A 28 -11.77 4.05 -1.38
CA ASN A 28 -13.23 4.00 -1.37
C ASN A 28 -13.78 3.08 -0.27
N GLY A 29 -13.18 3.12 0.92
CA GLY A 29 -13.60 2.32 2.05
C GLY A 29 -13.14 0.87 2.02
N ARG A 30 -12.34 0.48 1.05
CA ARG A 30 -11.83 -0.88 0.91
C ARG A 30 -10.32 -0.90 1.16
N LYS A 31 -9.85 -1.89 1.93
CA LYS A 31 -8.43 -2.06 2.23
C LYS A 31 -7.76 -2.86 1.11
N ASN A 32 -7.25 -2.15 0.13
CA ASN A 32 -6.53 -2.76 -0.99
C ASN A 32 -5.07 -3.01 -0.64
N VAL A 33 -4.50 -4.09 -1.20
CA VAL A 33 -3.09 -4.42 -1.01
C VAL A 33 -2.35 -4.20 -2.33
N TYR A 34 -1.26 -3.47 -2.26
CA TYR A 34 -0.45 -3.13 -3.43
C TYR A 34 0.97 -3.66 -3.26
N ASP A 35 1.51 -4.23 -4.33
CA ASP A 35 2.92 -4.59 -4.42
C ASP A 35 3.70 -3.37 -4.91
N ILE A 36 4.64 -2.89 -4.10
CA ILE A 36 5.43 -1.70 -4.41
C ILE A 36 6.90 -2.03 -4.65
N SER A 37 7.23 -3.28 -4.91
CA SER A 37 8.62 -3.69 -5.12
C SER A 37 9.28 -2.93 -6.28
N ASN A 38 8.53 -2.60 -7.32
CA ASN A 38 9.06 -1.82 -8.45
C ASN A 38 9.17 -0.32 -8.13
N TRP A 39 8.48 0.14 -7.10
CA TRP A 39 8.52 1.54 -6.68
C TRP A 39 9.73 1.85 -5.79
N ILE A 40 10.10 0.91 -4.94
CA ILE A 40 11.14 1.12 -3.94
C ILE A 40 12.45 1.66 -4.54
N PRO A 41 12.99 1.05 -5.62
CA PRO A 41 14.25 1.58 -6.20
C PRO A 41 14.11 2.93 -6.88
N LYS A 42 12.88 3.34 -7.21
CA LYS A 42 12.60 4.62 -7.87
C LYS A 42 12.14 5.70 -6.91
N HIS A 43 11.92 5.35 -5.64
CA HIS A 43 11.39 6.29 -4.66
C HIS A 43 12.45 7.33 -4.28
N PRO A 44 12.14 8.63 -4.37
CA PRO A 44 13.12 9.68 -4.08
C PRO A 44 13.70 9.62 -2.66
N GLY A 45 12.92 9.14 -1.71
CA GLY A 45 13.35 8.97 -0.32
C GLY A 45 14.08 7.66 -0.06
N GLY A 46 14.29 6.83 -1.08
CA GLY A 46 14.95 5.54 -0.93
C GLY A 46 14.17 4.57 -0.06
N PRO A 47 14.86 3.74 0.74
CA PRO A 47 14.22 2.70 1.54
C PRO A 47 13.21 3.21 2.58
N SER A 48 13.13 4.50 2.81
CA SER A 48 12.17 5.06 3.77
C SER A 48 10.72 4.70 3.45
N ILE A 49 10.42 4.37 2.19
CA ILE A 49 9.09 3.91 1.80
C ILE A 49 8.65 2.65 2.56
N LEU A 50 9.61 1.85 3.03
CA LEU A 50 9.31 0.64 3.80
C LEU A 50 8.62 0.93 5.13
N ARG A 51 8.74 2.16 5.63
CA ARG A 51 8.00 2.58 6.82
C ARG A 51 6.49 2.50 6.60
N GLY A 52 6.05 2.80 5.36
CA GLY A 52 4.65 2.67 5.00
C GLY A 52 4.20 1.20 5.05
N CYS A 53 5.08 0.29 4.63
CA CYS A 53 4.77 -1.14 4.70
C CYS A 53 4.73 -1.63 6.15
N GLU A 54 5.64 -1.14 7.00
CA GLU A 54 5.60 -1.46 8.43
C GLU A 54 4.29 -1.00 9.06
N ALA A 55 3.75 0.12 8.59
CA ALA A 55 2.49 0.65 9.10
C ALA A 55 1.30 -0.28 8.85
N ASN A 56 1.44 -1.31 8.01
CA ASN A 56 0.39 -2.33 7.87
C ASN A 56 0.05 -2.96 9.22
N LYS A 57 0.99 -2.98 10.15
CA LYS A 57 0.77 -3.50 11.50
C LYS A 57 -0.27 -2.71 12.29
N HIS A 58 -0.60 -1.50 11.83
CA HIS A 58 -1.69 -0.71 12.39
C HIS A 58 -2.99 -1.53 12.48
N TYR A 59 -3.25 -2.38 11.50
CA TYR A 59 -4.48 -3.17 11.47
C TYR A 59 -4.47 -4.34 12.45
N GLN A 60 -3.32 -4.68 13.02
CA GLN A 60 -3.21 -5.66 14.10
C GLN A 60 -3.09 -4.99 15.46
N ASN A 61 -2.39 -3.89 15.55
CA ASN A 61 -2.09 -3.22 16.82
C ASN A 61 -2.10 -1.70 16.64
N PRO A 62 -3.29 -1.09 16.61
CA PRO A 62 -3.40 0.36 16.38
C PRO A 62 -2.83 1.20 17.52
N LYS A 63 -2.66 0.64 18.71
CA LYS A 63 -2.04 1.38 19.81
C LYS A 63 -0.55 1.58 19.60
N LEU A 64 0.13 0.54 19.13
CA LEU A 64 1.57 0.59 18.88
C LEU A 64 1.88 1.27 17.55
N TYR A 65 1.00 1.11 16.58
CA TYR A 65 1.14 1.70 15.24
C TYR A 65 -0.08 2.59 14.98
N PRO A 66 -0.08 3.83 15.50
CA PRO A 66 -1.28 4.69 15.44
C PRO A 66 -1.61 5.23 14.05
N ASP A 67 -0.63 5.29 13.16
CA ASP A 67 -0.85 5.79 11.80
C ASP A 67 -1.03 4.64 10.82
N SER A 68 -2.12 4.69 10.04
CA SER A 68 -2.32 3.71 8.98
C SER A 68 -1.39 4.00 7.79
N PRO A 69 -1.11 3.00 6.94
CA PRO A 69 -0.32 3.24 5.73
C PRO A 69 -0.94 4.31 4.84
N THR A 70 -2.28 4.35 4.77
CA THR A 70 -2.99 5.36 4.00
C THR A 70 -2.73 6.76 4.53
N ASP A 71 -2.79 6.93 5.85
CA ASP A 71 -2.54 8.21 6.50
C ASP A 71 -1.10 8.68 6.26
N LEU A 72 -0.13 7.77 6.34
CA LEU A 72 1.26 8.09 6.07
C LEU A 72 1.48 8.51 4.62
N PHE A 73 0.84 7.80 3.69
CA PHE A 73 0.93 8.12 2.27
C PHE A 73 0.33 9.48 1.97
N LYS A 74 -0.91 9.70 2.39
CA LYS A 74 -1.62 10.95 2.12
C LYS A 74 -1.08 12.14 2.89
N GLY A 75 -0.54 11.89 4.08
CA GLY A 75 0.03 12.93 4.92
C GLY A 75 1.40 13.41 4.47
N ASN A 76 2.02 12.72 3.52
CA ASN A 76 3.32 13.11 3.01
C ASN A 76 3.18 14.33 2.08
N HIS A 77 3.88 15.39 2.43
CA HIS A 77 3.83 16.65 1.68
C HIS A 77 4.21 16.49 0.19
N TYR A 78 5.26 15.73 -0.06
CA TYR A 78 5.72 15.52 -1.45
C TYR A 78 4.71 14.71 -2.26
N HIS A 79 4.06 13.73 -1.64
CA HIS A 79 3.01 12.95 -2.30
C HIS A 79 1.83 13.85 -2.67
N ALA A 80 1.43 14.73 -1.76
CA ALA A 80 0.32 15.63 -2.00
C ALA A 80 0.61 16.58 -3.17
N GLU A 81 1.79 17.18 -3.19
CA GLU A 81 2.19 18.09 -4.26
C GLU A 81 2.30 17.42 -5.61
N ALA A 82 2.78 16.17 -5.63
CA ALA A 82 2.96 15.43 -6.88
C ALA A 82 1.67 14.76 -7.38
N GLY A 83 0.57 14.82 -6.61
CA GLY A 83 -0.64 14.11 -6.94
C GLY A 83 -0.45 12.60 -6.96
N ALA A 84 0.39 12.09 -6.06
CA ALA A 84 0.80 10.69 -6.08
C ALA A 84 -0.35 9.72 -5.87
N TRP A 85 -1.34 10.09 -5.05
CA TRP A 85 -2.51 9.24 -4.83
C TRP A 85 -3.25 8.95 -6.13
N GLU A 86 -3.60 10.00 -6.87
CA GLU A 86 -4.30 9.84 -8.15
C GLU A 86 -3.44 9.11 -9.17
N LYS A 87 -2.16 9.44 -9.21
CA LYS A 87 -1.24 8.91 -10.21
C LYS A 87 -0.92 7.43 -10.02
N TYR A 88 -0.75 6.99 -8.76
CA TYR A 88 -0.26 5.65 -8.45
C TYR A 88 -1.31 4.74 -7.82
N VAL A 89 -2.33 5.28 -7.19
CA VAL A 89 -3.35 4.47 -6.51
C VAL A 89 -4.63 4.40 -7.31
N GLU A 90 -5.12 5.52 -7.85
CA GLU A 90 -6.37 5.55 -8.59
C GLU A 90 -6.23 5.12 -10.05
N LYS A 91 -5.03 5.21 -10.60
CA LYS A 91 -4.77 4.81 -11.98
C LYS A 91 -3.85 3.61 -12.03
N ASN A 92 -4.04 2.77 -13.04
CA ASN A 92 -3.15 1.62 -13.26
C ASN A 92 -1.73 2.10 -13.61
N ASN A 93 -0.73 1.41 -13.06
CA ASN A 93 0.67 1.74 -13.31
C ASN A 93 1.53 0.51 -13.06
N ASP A 94 2.84 0.63 -13.34
CA ASP A 94 3.78 -0.48 -13.25
C ASP A 94 4.52 -0.53 -11.92
N VAL A 95 4.29 0.41 -11.02
CA VAL A 95 5.07 0.54 -9.78
C VAL A 95 4.28 0.32 -8.52
N VAL A 96 3.00 0.70 -8.51
CA VAL A 96 2.09 0.43 -7.38
C VAL A 96 0.99 -0.48 -7.92
N ILE A 97 1.17 -1.78 -7.72
CA ILE A 97 0.38 -2.80 -8.40
C ILE A 97 -0.63 -3.42 -7.44
N LEU A 98 -1.91 -3.27 -7.76
CA LEU A 98 -2.97 -3.89 -6.97
C LEU A 98 -2.89 -5.41 -7.08
N ILE A 99 -2.80 -6.11 -5.95
CA ILE A 99 -2.69 -7.57 -5.92
C ILE A 99 -3.83 -8.25 -5.16
N GLY A 100 -4.58 -7.51 -4.39
CA GLY A 100 -5.69 -8.07 -3.63
C GLY A 100 -6.24 -7.09 -2.61
N TYR A 101 -7.00 -7.63 -1.65
CA TYR A 101 -7.59 -6.82 -0.58
C TYR A 101 -7.62 -7.63 0.72
N ILE A 102 -7.84 -6.95 1.82
CA ILE A 102 -8.11 -7.58 3.12
C ILE A 102 -9.47 -7.10 3.64
N ASP A 103 -10.00 -7.85 4.57
CA ASP A 103 -11.26 -7.47 5.24
C ASP A 103 -11.05 -6.30 6.21
#